data_e8ead8e68d476f243c8a364ac0498d5b
#
_entry.id   e8ead8e68d476f243c8a364ac0498d5b
#
_cell.length_a   1.000
_cell.length_b   1.000
_cell.length_c   1.000
_cell.angle_alpha   90.00
_cell.angle_beta   90.00
_cell.angle_gamma   90.00
#
_symmetry.space_group_name_H-M   'P 1'
#
loop_
_entity.id
_entity.type
_entity.pdbx_description
1 polymer ?
#
loop_
_entity_poly.entity_id
_entity_poly.type
_entity_poly.pdbx_seq_one_letter_code
_entity_poly.pdbx_strand_id
1 'polypeptide(L)'
;MIPESYIESWRTHVSWQTLAMVEQDMVISRALINLYNHPKIQDSLIFRGGTALNKLIIVPPSRYSEDIDFVQRRSEPIGETIDAIRNVLDPWLGDPKRKLTERSAKLVYQYAAINNLPSKLKVEINTTEHFQVLPPFKVLYSMDSDWFKGSCTIMTHELEELLATKLRALYQRRKGRDLFDLWFVFSRKLADIDNVIKIFHKYCKNDGIAITKDIFHSNMVQKRLNKDFQVDMNVLL
;
A
#
# COMPACT_ATOMS: atom_id res chain seq x y z
N MET A 1 -8.06 20.73 5.86
CA MET A 1 -6.72 21.25 5.55
C MET A 1 -5.87 21.22 6.82
N ILE A 2 -4.65 20.69 6.73
CA ILE A 2 -3.71 20.67 7.85
C ILE A 2 -2.97 22.01 7.86
N PRO A 3 -2.77 22.68 9.00
CA PRO A 3 -1.94 23.88 9.07
C PRO A 3 -0.54 23.65 8.53
N GLU A 4 -0.03 24.59 7.74
CA GLU A 4 1.29 24.44 7.09
C GLU A 4 2.43 24.19 8.08
N SER A 5 2.41 24.85 9.24
CA SER A 5 3.38 24.64 10.30
C SER A 5 3.46 23.17 10.78
N TYR A 6 2.33 22.48 10.80
CA TYR A 6 2.28 21.06 11.20
C TYR A 6 2.81 20.13 10.10
N ILE A 7 2.57 20.50 8.83
CA ILE A 7 3.13 19.78 7.68
C ILE A 7 4.66 19.94 7.65
N GLU A 8 5.16 21.16 7.85
CA GLU A 8 6.61 21.42 7.91
C GLU A 8 7.29 20.70 9.08
N SER A 9 6.66 20.67 10.26
CA SER A 9 7.15 19.87 11.39
C SER A 9 7.24 18.39 11.04
N TRP A 10 6.22 17.82 10.35
CA TRP A 10 6.22 16.42 9.93
C TRP A 10 7.25 16.08 8.87
N ARG A 11 7.70 17.06 8.10
CA ARG A 11 8.75 16.90 7.08
C ARG A 11 10.06 16.32 7.63
N THR A 12 10.32 16.49 8.92
CA THR A 12 11.49 15.88 9.59
C THR A 12 11.42 14.35 9.67
N HIS A 13 10.22 13.76 9.53
CA HIS A 13 10.01 12.32 9.61
C HIS A 13 10.01 11.63 8.24
N VAL A 14 9.92 12.41 7.15
CA VAL A 14 9.82 11.89 5.77
C VAL A 14 10.63 12.76 4.81
N SER A 15 11.17 12.14 3.74
CA SER A 15 12.02 12.85 2.76
C SER A 15 11.24 13.19 1.48
N TRP A 16 9.96 13.58 1.60
CA TRP A 16 9.13 13.88 0.43
C TRP A 16 9.44 15.25 -0.17
N GLN A 17 9.39 15.34 -1.50
CA GLN A 17 9.81 16.53 -2.24
C GLN A 17 8.90 17.74 -2.02
N THR A 18 7.59 17.53 -1.87
CA THR A 18 6.59 18.60 -1.78
C THR A 18 5.80 18.53 -0.49
N LEU A 19 5.33 19.70 0.00
CA LEU A 19 4.46 19.77 1.18
C LEU A 19 3.15 19.00 0.97
N ALA A 20 2.64 18.95 -0.24
CA ALA A 20 1.44 18.15 -0.55
C ALA A 20 1.68 16.64 -0.36
N MET A 21 2.86 16.13 -0.69
CA MET A 21 3.25 14.74 -0.39
C MET A 21 3.39 14.48 1.11
N VAL A 22 3.95 15.45 1.85
CA VAL A 22 4.06 15.38 3.32
C VAL A 22 2.67 15.37 3.95
N GLU A 23 1.77 16.26 3.51
CA GLU A 23 0.38 16.29 3.97
C GLU A 23 -0.36 14.98 3.67
N GLN A 24 -0.21 14.44 2.45
CA GLN A 24 -0.80 13.15 2.09
C GLN A 24 -0.30 12.02 3.00
N ASP A 25 0.98 12.04 3.34
CA ASP A 25 1.58 11.08 4.27
C ASP A 25 0.95 11.14 5.66
N MET A 26 0.71 12.35 6.18
CA MET A 26 -0.01 12.58 7.45
C MET A 26 -1.46 12.08 7.38
N VAL A 27 -2.17 12.37 6.28
CA VAL A 27 -3.56 11.93 6.05
C VAL A 27 -3.63 10.40 6.02
N ILE A 28 -2.72 9.72 5.31
CA ILE A 28 -2.62 8.26 5.28
C ILE A 28 -2.34 7.71 6.69
N SER A 29 -1.42 8.30 7.43
CA SER A 29 -1.05 7.85 8.77
C SER A 29 -2.24 7.91 9.73
N ARG A 30 -2.95 9.04 9.76
CA ARG A 30 -4.18 9.19 10.56
C ARG A 30 -5.27 8.21 10.10
N ALA A 31 -5.48 8.07 8.79
CA ALA A 31 -6.48 7.15 8.27
C ALA A 31 -6.20 5.70 8.70
N LEU A 32 -4.95 5.24 8.60
CA LEU A 32 -4.56 3.89 9.04
C LEU A 32 -4.81 3.68 10.53
N ILE A 33 -4.44 4.65 11.37
CA ILE A 33 -4.66 4.56 12.82
C ILE A 33 -6.15 4.50 13.14
N ASN A 34 -6.95 5.38 12.54
CA ASN A 34 -8.38 5.40 12.77
C ASN A 34 -9.06 4.11 12.28
N LEU A 35 -8.68 3.61 11.10
CA LEU A 35 -9.21 2.38 10.53
C LEU A 35 -8.88 1.16 11.41
N TYR A 36 -7.61 0.99 11.79
CA TYR A 36 -7.21 -0.17 12.58
C TYR A 36 -7.60 -0.10 14.06
N ASN A 37 -8.14 1.00 14.55
CA ASN A 37 -8.83 1.08 15.83
C ASN A 37 -10.31 0.63 15.76
N HIS A 38 -10.82 0.31 14.56
CA HIS A 38 -12.17 -0.24 14.39
C HIS A 38 -12.13 -1.79 14.37
N PRO A 39 -12.88 -2.50 15.25
CA PRO A 39 -12.80 -3.96 15.39
C PRO A 39 -13.05 -4.74 14.08
N LYS A 40 -14.06 -4.34 13.29
CA LYS A 40 -14.37 -5.00 12.01
C LYS A 40 -13.20 -4.92 11.04
N ILE A 41 -12.50 -3.80 10.98
CA ILE A 41 -11.36 -3.60 10.08
C ILE A 41 -10.17 -4.44 10.52
N GLN A 42 -9.86 -4.46 11.82
CA GLN A 42 -8.81 -5.33 12.38
C GLN A 42 -9.03 -6.81 12.05
N ASP A 43 -10.30 -7.26 12.09
CA ASP A 43 -10.63 -8.66 11.83
C ASP A 43 -10.68 -9.00 10.34
N SER A 44 -11.12 -8.06 9.49
CA SER A 44 -11.45 -8.35 8.08
C SER A 44 -10.34 -8.02 7.11
N LEU A 45 -9.41 -7.11 7.42
CA LEU A 45 -8.46 -6.56 6.44
C LEU A 45 -7.00 -6.79 6.82
N ILE A 46 -6.18 -7.04 5.80
CA ILE A 46 -4.72 -7.06 5.89
C ILE A 46 -4.18 -5.92 5.03
N PHE A 47 -3.37 -5.05 5.62
CA PHE A 47 -2.73 -3.95 4.92
C PHE A 47 -1.54 -4.45 4.10
N ARG A 48 -1.47 -4.04 2.83
CA ARG A 48 -0.47 -4.53 1.87
C ARG A 48 0.01 -3.42 0.92
N GLY A 49 0.75 -3.80 -0.09
CA GLY A 49 1.14 -2.89 -1.15
C GLY A 49 2.38 -2.05 -0.83
N GLY A 50 2.57 -0.99 -1.64
CA GLY A 50 3.72 -0.09 -1.51
C GLY A 50 3.71 0.70 -0.22
N THR A 51 2.53 1.13 0.21
CA THR A 51 2.37 1.94 1.43
C THR A 51 2.65 1.09 2.68
N ALA A 52 2.19 -0.16 2.72
CA ALA A 52 2.53 -1.07 3.83
C ALA A 52 4.04 -1.29 3.93
N LEU A 53 4.71 -1.56 2.79
CA LEU A 53 6.15 -1.75 2.74
C LEU A 53 6.90 -0.52 3.27
N ASN A 54 6.55 0.68 2.80
CA ASN A 54 7.27 1.92 3.12
C ASN A 54 6.86 2.58 4.45
N LYS A 55 5.73 2.20 5.05
CA LYS A 55 5.32 2.73 6.37
C LYS A 55 5.63 1.80 7.53
N LEU A 56 5.64 0.48 7.29
CA LEU A 56 5.74 -0.49 8.39
C LEU A 56 7.09 -1.19 8.45
N ILE A 57 7.79 -1.33 7.32
CA ILE A 57 8.95 -2.21 7.22
C ILE A 57 10.21 -1.46 6.83
N ILE A 58 10.15 -0.61 5.80
CA ILE A 58 11.30 0.18 5.35
C ILE A 58 11.30 1.52 6.09
N VAL A 59 12.19 1.66 7.08
CA VAL A 59 12.36 2.88 7.88
C VAL A 59 13.80 3.36 7.78
N PRO A 60 14.06 4.59 7.29
CA PRO A 60 13.11 5.52 6.68
C PRO A 60 12.55 5.00 5.34
N PRO A 61 11.36 5.46 4.92
CA PRO A 61 10.72 4.98 3.70
C PRO A 61 11.58 5.27 2.46
N SER A 62 11.61 4.31 1.53
CA SER A 62 12.48 4.38 0.34
C SER A 62 11.92 5.24 -0.79
N ARG A 63 10.62 5.42 -0.83
CA ARG A 63 9.89 6.24 -1.79
C ARG A 63 8.50 6.62 -1.28
N TYR A 64 7.94 7.66 -1.88
CA TYR A 64 6.56 8.06 -1.65
C TYR A 64 5.55 6.99 -2.09
N SER A 65 4.47 6.84 -1.34
CA SER A 65 3.34 5.97 -1.65
C SER A 65 2.03 6.59 -1.16
N GLU A 66 1.02 6.63 -2.02
CA GLU A 66 -0.15 7.51 -1.87
C GLU A 66 -1.48 6.79 -1.62
N ASP A 67 -1.54 5.46 -1.77
CA ASP A 67 -2.76 4.68 -1.67
C ASP A 67 -2.74 3.79 -0.42
N ILE A 68 -3.92 3.49 0.14
CA ILE A 68 -4.10 2.46 1.15
C ILE A 68 -4.64 1.21 0.44
N ASP A 69 -3.83 0.17 0.37
CA ASP A 69 -4.19 -1.10 -0.26
C ASP A 69 -4.41 -2.18 0.81
N PHE A 70 -5.58 -2.80 0.76
CA PHE A 70 -5.96 -3.91 1.61
C PHE A 70 -6.23 -5.18 0.81
N VAL A 71 -6.16 -6.31 1.49
CA VAL A 71 -6.79 -7.56 1.04
C VAL A 71 -7.74 -8.06 2.13
N GLN A 72 -8.88 -8.57 1.71
CA GLN A 72 -9.85 -9.17 2.61
C GLN A 72 -9.32 -10.53 3.10
N ARG A 73 -9.37 -10.77 4.41
CA ARG A 73 -8.82 -12.00 5.01
C ARG A 73 -9.60 -13.25 4.65
N ARG A 74 -10.90 -13.13 4.53
CA ARG A 74 -11.83 -14.24 4.30
C ARG A 74 -12.79 -13.89 3.17
N SER A 75 -13.28 -14.91 2.47
CA SER A 75 -14.34 -14.74 1.47
C SER A 75 -15.66 -14.48 2.19
N GLU A 76 -16.01 -13.22 2.36
CA GLU A 76 -17.25 -12.74 3.00
C GLU A 76 -17.78 -11.51 2.26
N PRO A 77 -19.09 -11.18 2.38
CA PRO A 77 -19.64 -9.97 1.80
C PRO A 77 -18.90 -8.71 2.29
N ILE A 78 -18.49 -7.85 1.35
CA ILE A 78 -17.65 -6.67 1.66
C ILE A 78 -18.44 -5.50 2.25
N GLY A 79 -19.77 -5.54 2.23
CA GLY A 79 -20.65 -4.43 2.63
C GLY A 79 -20.34 -3.87 4.02
N GLU A 80 -20.37 -4.73 5.05
CA GLU A 80 -20.07 -4.32 6.43
C GLU A 80 -18.68 -3.70 6.60
N THR A 81 -17.70 -4.19 5.84
CA THR A 81 -16.33 -3.64 5.88
C THR A 81 -16.28 -2.25 5.21
N ILE A 82 -17.02 -2.05 4.12
CA ILE A 82 -17.16 -0.73 3.48
C ILE A 82 -17.84 0.25 4.44
N ASP A 83 -18.92 -0.17 5.10
CA ASP A 83 -19.64 0.67 6.06
C ASP A 83 -18.76 1.03 7.26
N ALA A 84 -17.97 0.09 7.77
CA ALA A 84 -16.99 0.35 8.83
C ALA A 84 -15.93 1.40 8.39
N ILE A 85 -15.39 1.28 7.16
CA ILE A 85 -14.45 2.27 6.63
C ILE A 85 -15.10 3.65 6.53
N ARG A 86 -16.34 3.72 6.03
CA ARG A 86 -17.08 4.97 5.90
C ARG A 86 -17.39 5.60 7.25
N ASN A 87 -17.83 4.82 8.23
CA ASN A 87 -18.09 5.31 9.59
C ASN A 87 -16.83 5.93 10.23
N VAL A 88 -15.65 5.46 9.86
CA VAL A 88 -14.36 5.96 10.37
C VAL A 88 -13.85 7.18 9.60
N LEU A 89 -13.95 7.18 8.28
CA LEU A 89 -13.31 8.20 7.43
C LEU A 89 -14.25 9.31 6.98
N ASP A 90 -15.55 9.04 6.72
CA ASP A 90 -16.52 10.04 6.26
C ASP A 90 -16.63 11.26 7.20
N PRO A 91 -16.54 11.13 8.55
CA PRO A 91 -16.67 12.27 9.44
C PRO A 91 -15.62 13.37 9.26
N TRP A 92 -14.45 13.06 8.66
CA TRP A 92 -13.39 14.05 8.49
C TRP A 92 -12.84 14.17 7.05
N LEU A 93 -13.20 13.24 6.15
CA LEU A 93 -12.83 13.30 4.72
C LEU A 93 -14.04 13.53 3.80
N GLY A 94 -15.28 13.48 4.35
CA GLY A 94 -16.50 13.56 3.54
C GLY A 94 -16.85 12.25 2.84
N ASP A 95 -17.86 12.28 1.98
CA ASP A 95 -18.34 11.10 1.26
C ASP A 95 -17.38 10.69 0.13
N PRO A 96 -16.98 9.41 0.04
CA PRO A 96 -16.09 8.94 -1.02
C PRO A 96 -16.85 8.63 -2.32
N LYS A 97 -16.18 8.80 -3.45
CA LYS A 97 -16.59 8.12 -4.69
C LYS A 97 -16.30 6.64 -4.56
N ARG A 98 -17.33 5.81 -4.83
CA ARG A 98 -17.23 4.34 -4.72
C ARG A 98 -17.19 3.68 -6.08
N LYS A 99 -16.34 2.67 -6.23
CA LYS A 99 -16.31 1.78 -7.39
C LYS A 99 -16.17 0.34 -6.90
N LEU A 100 -17.16 -0.48 -7.21
CA LEU A 100 -17.15 -1.91 -6.93
C LEU A 100 -16.93 -2.67 -8.24
N THR A 101 -16.09 -3.68 -8.19
CA THR A 101 -15.85 -4.65 -9.24
C THR A 101 -15.95 -6.06 -8.66
N GLU A 102 -15.91 -7.09 -9.48
CA GLU A 102 -15.86 -8.49 -8.99
C GLU A 102 -14.65 -8.78 -8.08
N ARG A 103 -13.54 -8.04 -8.27
CA ARG A 103 -12.27 -8.31 -7.59
C ARG A 103 -11.84 -7.26 -6.57
N SER A 104 -12.51 -6.11 -6.53
CA SER A 104 -12.09 -5.04 -5.63
C SER A 104 -13.22 -4.06 -5.30
N ALA A 105 -13.12 -3.50 -4.12
CA ALA A 105 -13.86 -2.32 -3.70
C ALA A 105 -12.90 -1.13 -3.57
N LYS A 106 -13.26 0.04 -4.13
CA LYS A 106 -12.48 1.27 -4.07
C LYS A 106 -13.31 2.39 -3.51
N LEU A 107 -12.74 3.10 -2.53
CA LEU A 107 -13.28 4.34 -1.99
C LEU A 107 -12.24 5.43 -2.26
N VAL A 108 -12.67 6.54 -2.87
CA VAL A 108 -11.81 7.67 -3.20
C VAL A 108 -12.36 8.90 -2.51
N TYR A 109 -11.73 9.31 -1.44
CA TYR A 109 -11.98 10.53 -0.70
C TYR A 109 -11.27 11.69 -1.37
N GLN A 110 -11.99 12.78 -1.65
CA GLN A 110 -11.42 14.00 -2.22
C GLN A 110 -11.32 15.06 -1.13
N TYR A 111 -10.19 15.72 -1.02
CA TYR A 111 -10.00 16.80 -0.06
C TYR A 111 -9.13 17.92 -0.65
N ALA A 112 -9.23 19.11 -0.05
CA ALA A 112 -8.34 20.21 -0.38
C ALA A 112 -7.07 20.10 0.47
N ALA A 113 -5.93 19.87 -0.17
CA ALA A 113 -4.62 19.90 0.47
C ALA A 113 -4.11 21.34 0.64
N ILE A 114 -2.88 21.48 1.11
CA ILE A 114 -2.18 22.77 1.23
C ILE A 114 -2.36 23.60 -0.05
N ASN A 115 -2.54 24.92 0.11
CA ASN A 115 -2.82 25.87 -1.00
C ASN A 115 -4.07 25.52 -1.82
N ASN A 116 -5.07 24.87 -1.21
CA ASN A 116 -6.29 24.41 -1.87
C ASN A 116 -6.04 23.46 -3.07
N LEU A 117 -4.91 22.79 -3.11
CA LEU A 117 -4.63 21.82 -4.15
C LEU A 117 -5.57 20.62 -4.04
N PRO A 118 -6.24 20.21 -5.14
CA PRO A 118 -7.08 19.02 -5.11
C PRO A 118 -6.23 17.78 -4.84
N SER A 119 -6.59 17.06 -3.79
CA SER A 119 -5.95 15.81 -3.39
C SER A 119 -6.97 14.71 -3.14
N LYS A 120 -6.51 13.48 -3.04
CA LYS A 120 -7.38 12.32 -2.82
C LYS A 120 -6.69 11.28 -1.96
N LEU A 121 -7.44 10.65 -1.09
CA LEU A 121 -7.07 9.40 -0.43
C LEU A 121 -7.82 8.26 -1.11
N LYS A 122 -7.09 7.32 -1.69
CA LYS A 122 -7.67 6.09 -2.24
C LYS A 122 -7.49 4.94 -1.26
N VAL A 123 -8.59 4.30 -0.91
CA VAL A 123 -8.63 3.03 -0.17
C VAL A 123 -9.10 1.96 -1.14
N GLU A 124 -8.27 0.97 -1.41
CA GLU A 124 -8.57 -0.15 -2.31
C GLU A 124 -8.52 -1.47 -1.54
N ILE A 125 -9.56 -2.29 -1.68
CA ILE A 125 -9.65 -3.59 -1.04
C ILE A 125 -9.76 -4.65 -2.13
N ASN A 126 -8.80 -5.56 -2.19
CA ASN A 126 -8.92 -6.76 -3.00
C ASN A 126 -9.83 -7.76 -2.25
N THR A 127 -10.87 -8.23 -2.94
CA THR A 127 -11.93 -9.08 -2.36
C THR A 127 -11.86 -10.54 -2.82
N THR A 128 -10.82 -10.93 -3.54
CA THR A 128 -10.70 -12.28 -4.14
C THR A 128 -9.38 -12.99 -3.80
N GLU A 129 -8.35 -12.26 -3.41
CA GLU A 129 -7.04 -12.83 -3.09
C GLU A 129 -6.94 -13.24 -1.62
N HIS A 130 -7.69 -14.27 -1.19
CA HIS A 130 -7.64 -14.77 0.19
C HIS A 130 -6.47 -15.73 0.45
N PHE A 131 -5.74 -16.12 -0.61
CA PHE A 131 -4.58 -17.00 -0.50
C PHE A 131 -3.38 -16.26 0.08
N GLN A 132 -2.70 -16.89 1.02
CA GLN A 132 -1.43 -16.44 1.59
C GLN A 132 -0.55 -17.65 1.91
N VAL A 133 0.76 -17.46 1.86
CA VAL A 133 1.76 -18.52 2.10
C VAL A 133 2.26 -18.47 3.54
N LEU A 134 2.53 -17.26 4.04
CA LEU A 134 2.96 -17.02 5.41
C LEU A 134 1.80 -16.43 6.23
N PRO A 135 1.69 -16.74 7.53
CA PRO A 135 0.70 -16.10 8.37
C PRO A 135 0.94 -14.59 8.44
N PRO A 136 -0.11 -13.77 8.37
CA PRO A 136 0.03 -12.34 8.57
C PRO A 136 0.38 -12.05 10.03
N PHE A 137 1.08 -10.94 10.27
CA PHE A 137 1.50 -10.54 11.61
C PHE A 137 1.02 -9.13 11.97
N LYS A 138 1.17 -8.78 13.24
CA LYS A 138 0.72 -7.50 13.77
C LYS A 138 1.90 -6.57 14.03
N VAL A 139 1.80 -5.33 13.56
CA VAL A 139 2.80 -4.28 13.75
C VAL A 139 2.17 -3.13 14.53
N LEU A 140 2.84 -2.68 15.59
CA LEU A 140 2.46 -1.44 16.27
C LEU A 140 2.83 -0.25 15.37
N TYR A 141 1.87 0.60 15.10
CA TYR A 141 2.05 1.82 14.31
C TYR A 141 1.54 3.03 15.10
N SER A 142 2.29 4.10 15.09
CA SER A 142 1.93 5.33 15.81
C SER A 142 2.27 6.58 14.99
N MET A 143 1.55 7.64 15.24
CA MET A 143 1.81 8.99 14.77
C MET A 143 1.76 9.93 15.97
N ASP A 144 2.78 10.75 16.15
CA ASP A 144 2.85 11.82 17.13
C ASP A 144 3.19 13.12 16.40
N SER A 145 2.18 13.92 16.12
CA SER A 145 2.30 15.25 15.51
C SER A 145 1.36 16.22 16.19
N ASP A 146 1.59 17.51 16.01
CA ASP A 146 0.69 18.55 16.56
C ASP A 146 -0.72 18.51 15.96
N TRP A 147 -0.86 17.91 14.77
CA TRP A 147 -2.16 17.74 14.13
C TRP A 147 -2.94 16.53 14.61
N PHE A 148 -2.25 15.42 14.86
CA PHE A 148 -2.88 14.16 15.26
C PHE A 148 -1.89 13.29 16.04
N LYS A 149 -2.38 12.75 17.16
CA LYS A 149 -1.64 11.75 17.96
C LYS A 149 -2.49 10.50 18.12
N GLY A 150 -1.87 9.36 17.90
CA GLY A 150 -2.56 8.08 18.06
C GLY A 150 -1.67 6.90 17.72
N SER A 151 -2.18 5.71 18.06
CA SER A 151 -1.53 4.44 17.75
C SER A 151 -2.57 3.37 17.44
N CYS A 152 -2.16 2.35 16.73
CA CYS A 152 -2.96 1.17 16.44
C CYS A 152 -2.07 -0.04 16.23
N THR A 153 -2.69 -1.22 16.14
CA THR A 153 -2.02 -2.44 15.73
C THR A 153 -2.50 -2.83 14.34
N ILE A 154 -1.60 -2.76 13.36
CA ILE A 154 -1.88 -3.03 11.95
C ILE A 154 -1.58 -4.50 11.64
N MET A 155 -2.53 -5.20 11.01
CA MET A 155 -2.32 -6.52 10.42
C MET A 155 -1.70 -6.36 9.03
N THR A 156 -0.55 -6.98 8.78
CA THR A 156 0.14 -6.94 7.49
C THR A 156 0.80 -8.28 7.17
N HIS A 157 1.34 -8.42 5.95
CA HIS A 157 2.11 -9.59 5.55
C HIS A 157 3.58 -9.47 5.95
N GLU A 158 4.24 -10.62 6.14
CA GLU A 158 5.69 -10.71 6.24
C GLU A 158 6.37 -10.08 5.03
N LEU A 159 7.61 -9.60 5.20
CA LEU A 159 8.35 -8.91 4.13
C LEU A 159 8.48 -9.77 2.88
N GLU A 160 8.83 -11.04 3.02
CA GLU A 160 8.98 -11.97 1.90
C GLU A 160 7.66 -12.19 1.15
N GLU A 161 6.53 -12.21 1.86
CA GLU A 161 5.20 -12.30 1.26
C GLU A 161 4.86 -11.03 0.47
N LEU A 162 5.10 -9.84 1.04
CA LEU A 162 4.92 -8.57 0.34
C LEU A 162 5.76 -8.50 -0.93
N LEU A 163 7.03 -8.91 -0.86
CA LEU A 163 7.94 -8.92 -2.02
C LEU A 163 7.53 -9.95 -3.06
N ALA A 164 7.07 -11.12 -2.66
CA ALA A 164 6.56 -12.14 -3.58
C ALA A 164 5.32 -11.65 -4.33
N THR A 165 4.39 -10.95 -3.65
CA THR A 165 3.24 -10.32 -4.31
C THR A 165 3.67 -9.18 -5.24
N LYS A 166 4.73 -8.43 -4.91
CA LYS A 166 5.32 -7.41 -5.80
C LYS A 166 6.01 -8.04 -7.02
N LEU A 167 6.70 -9.15 -6.84
CA LEU A 167 7.32 -9.87 -7.95
C LEU A 167 6.24 -10.39 -8.92
N ARG A 168 5.11 -10.90 -8.40
CA ARG A 168 3.94 -11.26 -9.19
C ARG A 168 3.34 -10.05 -9.91
N ALA A 169 3.17 -8.93 -9.21
CA ALA A 169 2.67 -7.69 -9.80
C ALA A 169 3.61 -7.17 -10.89
N LEU A 170 4.93 -7.22 -10.66
CA LEU A 170 5.95 -6.87 -11.66
C LEU A 170 5.82 -7.73 -12.92
N TYR A 171 5.51 -9.02 -12.80
CA TYR A 171 5.26 -9.89 -13.94
C TYR A 171 3.96 -9.53 -14.67
N GLN A 172 2.88 -9.28 -13.94
CA GLN A 172 1.52 -9.11 -14.49
C GLN A 172 1.25 -7.70 -15.04
N ARG A 173 1.88 -6.65 -14.50
CA ARG A 173 1.61 -5.25 -14.87
C ARG A 173 2.89 -4.48 -15.22
N ARG A 174 2.73 -3.28 -15.80
CA ARG A 174 3.84 -2.42 -16.25
C ARG A 174 4.01 -1.23 -15.31
N LYS A 175 4.44 -1.49 -14.06
CA LYS A 175 4.69 -0.46 -13.05
C LYS A 175 6.13 -0.55 -12.54
N GLY A 176 6.94 0.48 -12.85
CA GLY A 176 8.36 0.56 -12.49
C GLY A 176 8.61 0.53 -10.99
N ARG A 177 7.66 1.07 -10.19
CA ARG A 177 7.72 1.05 -8.73
C ARG A 177 7.77 -0.35 -8.11
N ASP A 178 7.21 -1.37 -8.77
CA ASP A 178 7.32 -2.75 -8.26
C ASP A 178 8.77 -3.26 -8.40
N LEU A 179 9.45 -2.91 -9.50
CA LEU A 179 10.88 -3.22 -9.69
C LEU A 179 11.76 -2.45 -8.71
N PHE A 180 11.47 -1.16 -8.48
CA PHE A 180 12.23 -0.35 -7.53
C PHE A 180 12.16 -0.90 -6.11
N ASP A 181 10.97 -1.25 -5.63
CA ASP A 181 10.79 -1.81 -4.28
C ASP A 181 11.61 -3.11 -4.10
N LEU A 182 11.57 -4.00 -5.10
CA LEU A 182 12.36 -5.24 -5.10
C LEU A 182 13.87 -4.94 -5.11
N TRP A 183 14.32 -4.06 -6.01
CA TRP A 183 15.71 -3.64 -6.09
C TRP A 183 16.20 -3.03 -4.78
N PHE A 184 15.42 -2.13 -4.18
CA PHE A 184 15.77 -1.46 -2.93
C PHE A 184 16.00 -2.46 -1.79
N VAL A 185 15.10 -3.42 -1.63
CA VAL A 185 15.19 -4.43 -0.55
C VAL A 185 16.33 -5.42 -0.80
N PHE A 186 16.46 -5.92 -2.04
CA PHE A 186 17.47 -6.93 -2.36
C PHE A 186 18.89 -6.36 -2.38
N SER A 187 19.08 -5.13 -2.89
CA SER A 187 20.40 -4.48 -2.89
C SER A 187 20.92 -4.22 -1.48
N ARG A 188 20.02 -4.10 -0.49
CA ARG A 188 20.34 -3.92 0.93
C ARG A 188 20.33 -5.21 1.74
N LYS A 189 20.05 -6.35 1.09
CA LYS A 189 19.96 -7.68 1.73
C LYS A 189 18.98 -7.73 2.91
N LEU A 190 17.84 -7.04 2.79
CA LEU A 190 16.83 -6.96 3.86
C LEU A 190 15.90 -8.17 3.89
N ALA A 191 15.86 -8.99 2.83
CA ALA A 191 15.02 -10.19 2.72
C ALA A 191 15.77 -11.36 2.11
N ASP A 192 15.32 -12.57 2.40
CA ASP A 192 15.78 -13.81 1.78
C ASP A 192 15.17 -13.96 0.38
N ILE A 193 15.99 -13.78 -0.66
CA ILE A 193 15.59 -13.86 -2.06
C ILE A 193 15.03 -15.24 -2.41
N ASP A 194 15.63 -16.31 -1.91
CA ASP A 194 15.19 -17.69 -2.22
C ASP A 194 13.81 -17.95 -1.62
N ASN A 195 13.53 -17.41 -0.43
CA ASN A 195 12.22 -17.51 0.18
C ASN A 195 11.17 -16.71 -0.60
N VAL A 196 11.51 -15.48 -1.01
CA VAL A 196 10.63 -14.65 -1.88
C VAL A 196 10.27 -15.39 -3.17
N ILE A 197 11.25 -16.02 -3.83
CA ILE A 197 11.02 -16.80 -5.07
C ILE A 197 10.12 -18.01 -4.81
N LYS A 198 10.34 -18.74 -3.71
CA LYS A 198 9.49 -19.88 -3.32
C LYS A 198 8.04 -19.47 -3.11
N ILE A 199 7.82 -18.35 -2.40
CA ILE A 199 6.48 -17.80 -2.16
C ILE A 199 5.85 -17.34 -3.48
N PHE A 200 6.60 -16.63 -4.33
CA PHE A 200 6.15 -16.21 -5.64
C PHE A 200 5.66 -17.38 -6.50
N HIS A 201 6.41 -18.48 -6.55
CA HIS A 201 5.99 -19.68 -7.27
C HIS A 201 4.70 -20.29 -6.72
N LYS A 202 4.50 -20.25 -5.40
CA LYS A 202 3.23 -20.71 -4.79
C LYS A 202 2.03 -19.84 -5.21
N TYR A 203 2.22 -18.52 -5.28
CA TYR A 203 1.21 -17.60 -5.82
C TYR A 203 0.91 -17.88 -7.30
N CYS A 204 1.94 -18.01 -8.12
CA CYS A 204 1.78 -18.34 -9.54
C CYS A 204 1.01 -19.67 -9.73
N LYS A 205 1.37 -20.69 -8.97
CA LYS A 205 0.66 -21.99 -9.00
C LYS A 205 -0.81 -21.86 -8.59
N ASN A 206 -1.10 -21.08 -7.54
CA ASN A 206 -2.46 -20.82 -7.11
C ASN A 206 -3.30 -20.10 -8.18
N ASP A 207 -2.66 -19.19 -8.93
CA ASP A 207 -3.29 -18.45 -10.04
C ASP A 207 -3.34 -19.26 -11.35
N GLY A 208 -2.85 -20.51 -11.37
CA GLY A 208 -2.77 -21.36 -12.58
C GLY A 208 -1.71 -20.88 -13.60
N ILE A 209 -0.73 -20.08 -13.17
CA ILE A 209 0.31 -19.51 -14.03
C ILE A 209 1.55 -20.39 -13.95
N ALA A 210 1.93 -21.01 -15.09
CA ALA A 210 3.22 -21.68 -15.24
C ALA A 210 4.28 -20.63 -15.62
N ILE A 211 5.26 -20.42 -14.73
CA ILE A 211 6.33 -19.45 -14.95
C ILE A 211 7.70 -20.12 -14.81
N THR A 212 8.57 -19.86 -15.79
CA THR A 212 9.98 -20.24 -15.76
C THR A 212 10.85 -18.98 -15.71
N LYS A 213 12.13 -19.15 -15.43
CA LYS A 213 13.12 -18.07 -15.47
C LYS A 213 13.14 -17.38 -16.85
N ASP A 214 13.08 -18.16 -17.94
CA ASP A 214 13.15 -17.63 -19.30
C ASP A 214 11.90 -16.83 -19.67
N ILE A 215 10.72 -17.31 -19.26
CA ILE A 215 9.45 -16.59 -19.45
C ILE A 215 9.48 -15.27 -18.67
N PHE A 216 9.94 -15.29 -17.42
CA PHE A 216 10.06 -14.07 -16.61
C PHE A 216 11.06 -13.09 -17.22
N HIS A 217 12.24 -13.57 -17.64
CA HIS A 217 13.28 -12.76 -18.27
C HIS A 217 12.76 -12.09 -19.54
N SER A 218 12.11 -12.86 -20.45
CA SER A 218 11.54 -12.32 -21.68
C SER A 218 10.49 -11.23 -21.42
N ASN A 219 9.64 -11.43 -20.38
CA ASN A 219 8.68 -10.42 -19.95
C ASN A 219 9.38 -9.13 -19.48
N MET A 220 10.48 -9.24 -18.73
CA MET A 220 11.24 -8.08 -18.25
C MET A 220 11.96 -7.33 -19.38
N VAL A 221 12.50 -8.04 -20.38
CA VAL A 221 13.08 -7.41 -21.58
C VAL A 221 12.07 -6.55 -22.30
N GLN A 222 10.84 -7.05 -22.49
CA GLN A 222 9.76 -6.29 -23.12
C GLN A 222 9.36 -5.06 -22.29
N LYS A 223 9.28 -5.19 -20.96
CA LYS A 223 8.94 -4.06 -20.07
C LYS A 223 10.00 -2.97 -20.07
N ARG A 224 11.27 -3.32 -20.17
CA ARG A 224 12.39 -2.38 -20.26
C ARG A 224 12.26 -1.43 -21.46
N LEU A 225 11.61 -1.86 -22.54
CA LEU A 225 11.36 -1.05 -23.73
C LEU A 225 10.12 -0.15 -23.62
N ASN A 226 9.31 -0.32 -22.58
CA ASN A 226 8.07 0.43 -22.39
C ASN A 226 8.32 1.75 -21.65
N LYS A 227 7.98 2.88 -22.26
CA LYS A 227 8.19 4.22 -21.69
C LYS A 227 7.45 4.43 -20.37
N ASP A 228 6.18 3.98 -20.27
CA ASP A 228 5.38 4.14 -19.05
C ASP A 228 6.00 3.38 -17.86
N PHE A 229 6.63 2.23 -18.15
CA PHE A 229 7.36 1.47 -17.14
C PHE A 229 8.60 2.22 -16.64
N GLN A 230 9.35 2.87 -17.56
CA GLN A 230 10.57 3.61 -17.23
C GLN A 230 10.28 4.87 -16.41
N VAL A 231 9.19 5.59 -16.73
CA VAL A 231 8.88 6.89 -16.09
C VAL A 231 8.00 6.76 -14.83
N ASP A 232 7.45 5.58 -14.56
CA ASP A 232 6.52 5.36 -13.42
C ASP A 232 7.16 5.73 -12.05
N MET A 233 8.50 5.79 -11.99
CA MET A 233 9.24 6.15 -10.77
C MET A 233 9.48 7.66 -10.61
N ASN A 234 9.44 8.45 -11.69
CA ASN A 234 9.86 9.85 -11.68
C ASN A 234 9.04 10.74 -10.72
N VAL A 235 7.81 10.33 -10.41
CA VAL A 235 6.89 11.06 -9.51
C VAL A 235 7.02 10.59 -8.05
N LEU A 236 7.72 9.49 -7.80
CA LEU A 236 7.73 8.82 -6.50
C LEU A 236 9.09 8.88 -5.77
N LEU A 237 10.13 9.39 -6.45
CA LEU A 237 11.50 9.55 -5.93
C LEU A 237 11.81 11.01 -5.49
#